data_89a8e7d2b9f934a808424820980e4a5f
#
_entry.id   89a8e7d2b9f934a808424820980e4a5f
#
_cell.length_a   1.000
_cell.length_b   1.000
_cell.length_c   1.000
_cell.angle_alpha   90.00
_cell.angle_beta   90.00
_cell.angle_gamma   90.00
#
_symmetry.space_group_name_H-M   'P 1'
#
loop_
_entity.id
_entity.type
_entity.pdbx_description
1 polymer ?
#
loop_
_entity_poly.entity_id
_entity_poly.type
_entity_poly.pdbx_seq_one_letter_code
_entity_poly.pdbx_strand_id
1 'polypeptide(L)'
;AVNVVVEAVSRLRDTSASHERCSVVEVMGRNCGEIALWSGIATGADAIMIPEDAESQSFDHLVRVIMENRARGKNHNIIIVAEGVGHAEELAKRIHEVTGIESRATILGHIQRGGRPTALDIKHASMMGYLVVEAL
;
A
#
# COMPACT_ATOMS: atom_id res chain seq x y z
N ALA A 1 4.39 11.51 1.30
CA ALA A 1 4.25 10.14 0.76
C ALA A 1 2.88 9.54 1.11
N VAL A 2 2.53 9.33 2.38
CA VAL A 2 1.28 8.65 2.80
C VAL A 2 0.03 9.26 2.15
N ASN A 3 -0.13 10.58 2.18
CA ASN A 3 -1.30 11.24 1.59
C ASN A 3 -1.42 11.00 0.07
N VAL A 4 -0.30 10.90 -0.64
CA VAL A 4 -0.29 10.59 -2.08
C VAL A 4 -0.78 9.16 -2.32
N VAL A 5 -0.36 8.21 -1.48
CA VAL A 5 -0.84 6.82 -1.55
C VAL A 5 -2.35 6.76 -1.27
N VAL A 6 -2.81 7.45 -0.21
CA VAL A 6 -4.24 7.49 0.15
C VAL A 6 -5.09 8.04 -1.00
N GLU A 7 -4.64 9.12 -1.65
CA GLU A 7 -5.31 9.68 -2.82
C GLU A 7 -5.34 8.70 -4.00
N ALA A 8 -4.21 8.06 -4.30
CA ALA A 8 -4.11 7.09 -5.39
C ALA A 8 -5.02 5.88 -5.15
N VAL A 9 -5.03 5.34 -3.92
CA VAL A 9 -5.89 4.20 -3.56
C VAL A 9 -7.37 4.56 -3.62
N SER A 10 -7.74 5.78 -3.21
CA SER A 10 -9.12 6.26 -3.32
C SER A 10 -9.58 6.27 -4.78
N ARG A 11 -8.76 6.80 -5.69
CA ARG A 11 -9.05 6.79 -7.13
C ARG A 11 -9.13 5.37 -7.71
N LEU A 12 -8.25 4.46 -7.27
CA LEU A 12 -8.31 3.05 -7.68
C LEU A 12 -9.60 2.39 -7.21
N ARG A 13 -10.05 2.69 -5.99
CA ARG A 13 -11.31 2.17 -5.44
C ARG A 13 -12.51 2.59 -6.27
N ASP A 14 -12.58 3.85 -6.65
CA ASP A 14 -13.66 4.38 -7.48
C ASP A 14 -13.73 3.65 -8.84
N THR A 15 -12.57 3.33 -9.43
CA THR A 15 -12.52 2.61 -10.71
C THR A 15 -12.78 1.11 -10.57
N SER A 16 -12.50 0.53 -9.40
CA SER A 16 -12.63 -0.90 -9.14
C SER A 16 -14.04 -1.30 -8.66
N ALA A 17 -14.85 -0.34 -8.22
CA ALA A 17 -16.17 -0.61 -7.64
C ALA A 17 -17.15 -1.29 -8.62
N SER A 18 -16.91 -1.20 -9.93
CA SER A 18 -17.77 -1.77 -10.98
C SER A 18 -17.31 -3.16 -11.49
N HIS A 19 -16.18 -3.69 -11.01
CA HIS A 19 -15.61 -4.95 -11.49
C HIS A 19 -15.09 -5.81 -10.34
N GLU A 20 -15.25 -7.13 -10.46
CA GLU A 20 -14.60 -8.08 -9.55
C GLU A 20 -13.09 -8.06 -9.80
N ARG A 21 -12.35 -7.33 -8.95
CA ARG A 21 -10.92 -7.08 -9.13
C ARG A 21 -10.14 -7.07 -7.82
N CYS A 22 -8.89 -7.49 -7.91
CA CYS A 22 -7.90 -7.31 -6.87
C CYS A 22 -6.87 -6.26 -7.34
N SER A 23 -6.72 -5.16 -6.61
CA SER A 23 -5.71 -4.13 -6.85
C SER A 23 -4.55 -4.31 -5.89
N VAL A 24 -3.36 -4.59 -6.42
CA VAL A 24 -2.12 -4.69 -5.65
C VAL A 24 -1.34 -3.39 -5.84
N VAL A 25 -1.20 -2.62 -4.78
CA VAL A 25 -0.55 -1.30 -4.81
C VAL A 25 0.81 -1.38 -4.14
N GLU A 26 1.87 -1.22 -4.93
CA GLU A 26 3.24 -1.16 -4.43
C GLU A 26 3.58 0.27 -4.00
N VAL A 27 4.10 0.37 -2.78
CA VAL A 27 4.52 1.64 -2.19
C VAL A 27 5.98 1.61 -1.80
N MET A 28 6.60 2.78 -1.82
CA MET A 28 7.99 2.96 -1.40
C MET A 28 8.17 2.68 0.09
N GLY A 29 9.38 2.58 0.53
CA GLY A 29 9.78 2.41 1.93
C GLY A 29 11.10 1.65 2.07
N ARG A 30 11.64 1.13 0.96
CA ARG A 30 12.84 0.26 0.96
C ARG A 30 12.60 -0.92 1.92
N ASN A 31 13.29 -0.95 3.06
CA ASN A 31 13.16 -2.02 4.07
C ASN A 31 12.22 -1.63 5.23
N CYS A 32 11.38 -0.61 5.06
CA CYS A 32 10.46 -0.10 6.07
C CYS A 32 9.04 -0.09 5.53
N GLY A 33 8.12 -0.71 6.23
CA GLY A 33 6.71 -0.83 5.88
C GLY A 33 5.83 0.33 6.35
N GLU A 34 6.40 1.40 6.92
CA GLU A 34 5.63 2.48 7.55
C GLU A 34 4.65 3.16 6.59
N ILE A 35 5.07 3.44 5.34
CA ILE A 35 4.19 4.04 4.34
C ILE A 35 3.05 3.08 4.00
N ALA A 36 3.34 1.79 3.80
CA ALA A 36 2.35 0.77 3.53
C ALA A 36 1.35 0.64 4.68
N LEU A 37 1.85 0.58 5.92
CA LEU A 37 1.02 0.42 7.12
C LEU A 37 0.06 1.61 7.29
N TRP A 38 0.58 2.84 7.33
CA TRP A 38 -0.25 4.03 7.52
C TRP A 38 -1.25 4.26 6.41
N SER A 39 -0.83 4.08 5.15
CA SER A 39 -1.75 4.24 4.02
C SER A 39 -2.77 3.12 3.95
N GLY A 40 -2.38 1.89 4.29
CA GLY A 40 -3.28 0.73 4.33
C GLY A 40 -4.37 0.88 5.37
N ILE A 41 -4.01 1.29 6.59
CA ILE A 41 -4.98 1.57 7.66
C ILE A 41 -5.90 2.73 7.25
N ALA A 42 -5.34 3.83 6.76
CA ALA A 42 -6.10 5.02 6.38
C ALA A 42 -7.11 4.75 5.24
N THR A 43 -6.77 3.86 4.32
CA THR A 43 -7.63 3.50 3.19
C THR A 43 -8.52 2.29 3.45
N GLY A 44 -8.37 1.59 4.58
CA GLY A 44 -9.07 0.34 4.84
C GLY A 44 -8.72 -0.74 3.80
N ALA A 45 -7.42 -0.92 3.53
CA ALA A 45 -6.94 -1.99 2.67
C ALA A 45 -7.29 -3.37 3.25
N ASP A 46 -7.53 -4.34 2.38
CA ASP A 46 -7.89 -5.70 2.79
C ASP A 46 -6.70 -6.49 3.33
N ALA A 47 -5.52 -6.19 2.82
CA ALA A 47 -4.26 -6.71 3.34
C ALA A 47 -3.14 -5.65 3.19
N ILE A 48 -2.21 -5.69 4.12
CA ILE A 48 -1.03 -4.83 4.14
C ILE A 48 0.17 -5.74 4.34
N MET A 49 1.12 -5.70 3.40
CA MET A 49 2.33 -6.53 3.45
C MET A 49 3.54 -5.65 3.72
N ILE A 50 4.23 -5.91 4.83
CA ILE A 50 5.36 -5.11 5.30
C ILE A 50 6.58 -5.98 5.64
N PRO A 51 7.81 -5.47 5.50
CA PRO A 51 9.02 -6.25 5.78
C PRO A 51 9.18 -6.66 7.24
N GLU A 52 8.62 -5.86 8.16
CA GLU A 52 8.75 -6.05 9.60
C GLU A 52 7.87 -7.18 10.15
N ASP A 53 6.87 -7.63 9.39
CA ASP A 53 5.93 -8.66 9.80
C ASP A 53 5.93 -9.83 8.81
N ALA A 54 6.56 -10.93 9.20
CA ALA A 54 6.66 -12.13 8.39
C ALA A 54 5.29 -12.80 8.12
N GLU A 55 4.31 -12.66 9.03
CA GLU A 55 2.98 -13.20 8.84
C GLU A 55 2.23 -12.42 7.74
N SER A 56 2.40 -11.11 7.68
CA SER A 56 1.83 -10.26 6.65
C SER A 56 2.32 -10.61 5.24
N GLN A 57 3.51 -11.22 5.14
CA GLN A 57 4.10 -11.64 3.86
C GLN A 57 3.60 -13.02 3.37
N SER A 58 2.79 -13.70 4.18
CA SER A 58 2.28 -15.04 3.83
C SER A 58 1.29 -14.96 2.66
N PHE A 59 1.66 -15.58 1.55
CA PHE A 59 0.78 -15.67 0.38
C PHE A 59 -0.50 -16.45 0.66
N ASP A 60 -0.40 -17.54 1.45
CA ASP A 60 -1.55 -18.36 1.80
C ASP A 60 -2.54 -17.58 2.68
N HIS A 61 -2.03 -16.76 3.60
CA HIS A 61 -2.86 -15.85 4.39
C HIS A 61 -3.58 -14.84 3.49
N LEU A 62 -2.85 -14.23 2.55
CA LEU A 62 -3.41 -13.28 1.58
C LEU A 62 -4.54 -13.89 0.75
N VAL A 63 -4.30 -15.08 0.17
CA VAL A 63 -5.32 -15.80 -0.61
C VAL A 63 -6.55 -16.09 0.23
N ARG A 64 -6.37 -16.53 1.48
CA ARG A 64 -7.48 -16.77 2.41
C ARG A 64 -8.32 -15.50 2.62
N VAL A 65 -7.70 -14.36 2.89
CA VAL A 65 -8.40 -13.06 3.06
C VAL A 65 -9.22 -12.72 1.82
N ILE A 66 -8.64 -12.84 0.62
CA ILE A 66 -9.32 -12.56 -0.65
C ILE A 66 -10.53 -13.47 -0.83
N MET A 67 -10.38 -14.77 -0.58
CA MET A 67 -11.46 -15.75 -0.75
C MET A 67 -12.57 -15.60 0.29
N GLU A 68 -12.24 -15.24 1.52
CA GLU A 68 -13.22 -14.90 2.56
C GLU A 68 -14.03 -13.65 2.18
N ASN A 69 -13.37 -12.62 1.67
CA ASN A 69 -14.03 -11.41 1.18
C ASN A 69 -15.01 -11.74 0.04
N ARG A 70 -14.58 -12.54 -0.92
CA ARG A 70 -15.42 -13.02 -2.02
C ARG A 70 -16.65 -13.79 -1.50
N ALA A 71 -16.45 -14.68 -0.54
CA ALA A 71 -17.54 -15.44 0.07
C ALA A 71 -18.57 -14.55 0.80
N ARG A 72 -18.13 -13.39 1.29
CA ARG A 72 -19.00 -12.36 1.91
C ARG A 72 -19.63 -11.42 0.89
N GLY A 73 -19.44 -11.65 -0.41
CA GLY A 73 -19.97 -10.80 -1.49
C GLY A 73 -19.18 -9.53 -1.77
N LYS A 74 -17.94 -9.41 -1.25
CA LYS A 74 -17.06 -8.29 -1.56
C LYS A 74 -16.35 -8.54 -2.89
N ASN A 75 -16.68 -7.74 -3.90
CA ASN A 75 -16.21 -7.96 -5.27
C ASN A 75 -14.87 -7.28 -5.59
N HIS A 76 -14.33 -6.48 -4.69
CA HIS A 76 -13.03 -5.83 -4.89
C HIS A 76 -12.15 -5.99 -3.67
N ASN A 77 -10.86 -6.17 -3.91
CA ASN A 77 -9.84 -6.22 -2.85
C ASN A 77 -8.75 -5.22 -3.15
N ILE A 78 -8.26 -4.54 -2.11
CA ILE A 78 -7.12 -3.63 -2.17
C ILE A 78 -6.04 -4.18 -1.26
N ILE A 79 -4.88 -4.45 -1.84
CA ILE A 79 -3.69 -4.94 -1.14
C ILE A 79 -2.62 -3.89 -1.27
N ILE A 80 -2.03 -3.48 -0.16
CA ILE A 80 -0.88 -2.58 -0.18
C ILE A 80 0.36 -3.39 0.20
N VAL A 81 1.38 -3.30 -0.65
CA VAL A 81 2.64 -4.01 -0.46
C VAL A 81 3.79 -3.00 -0.43
N ALA A 82 4.64 -3.08 0.60
CA ALA A 82 5.88 -2.33 0.64
C ALA A 82 6.88 -2.94 -0.36
N GLU A 83 7.60 -2.10 -1.11
CA GLU A 83 8.59 -2.53 -2.13
C GLU A 83 9.66 -3.51 -1.59
N GLY A 84 9.92 -3.48 -0.28
CA GLY A 84 10.86 -4.39 0.38
C GLY A 84 10.34 -5.82 0.59
N VAL A 85 9.05 -6.07 0.41
CA VAL A 85 8.44 -7.41 0.53
C VAL A 85 8.52 -8.17 -0.79
N GLY A 86 8.32 -7.47 -1.91
CA GLY A 86 8.33 -8.08 -3.23
C GLY A 86 7.64 -7.20 -4.28
N HIS A 87 7.61 -7.70 -5.50
CA HIS A 87 7.06 -6.96 -6.64
C HIS A 87 5.55 -7.18 -6.78
N ALA A 88 4.81 -6.07 -6.83
CA ALA A 88 3.35 -6.11 -6.97
C ALA A 88 2.88 -6.84 -8.24
N GLU A 89 3.65 -6.78 -9.32
CA GLU A 89 3.32 -7.46 -10.58
C GLU A 89 3.33 -8.98 -10.44
N GLU A 90 4.36 -9.53 -9.78
CA GLU A 90 4.46 -10.97 -9.52
C GLU A 90 3.36 -11.43 -8.57
N LEU A 91 3.09 -10.62 -7.54
CA LEU A 91 2.04 -10.89 -6.57
C LEU A 91 0.66 -10.90 -7.25
N ALA A 92 0.35 -9.90 -8.07
CA ALA A 92 -0.91 -9.83 -8.81
C ALA A 92 -1.09 -11.02 -9.75
N LYS A 93 -0.01 -11.43 -10.45
CA LYS A 93 -0.04 -12.61 -11.33
C LYS A 93 -0.34 -13.88 -10.53
N ARG A 94 0.34 -14.11 -9.42
CA ARG A 94 0.12 -15.29 -8.55
C ARG A 94 -1.29 -15.32 -7.97
N ILE A 95 -1.84 -14.16 -7.55
CA ILE A 95 -3.22 -14.07 -7.05
C ILE A 95 -4.18 -14.49 -8.14
N HIS A 96 -4.01 -13.98 -9.36
CA HIS A 96 -4.85 -14.36 -10.50
C HIS A 96 -4.79 -15.86 -10.80
N GLU A 97 -3.60 -16.43 -10.84
CA GLU A 97 -3.37 -17.86 -11.13
C GLU A 97 -4.07 -18.78 -10.11
N VAL A 98 -4.05 -18.42 -8.82
CA VAL A 98 -4.60 -19.25 -7.74
C VAL A 98 -6.09 -19.03 -7.50
N THR A 99 -6.56 -17.76 -7.63
CA THR A 99 -7.95 -17.42 -7.27
C THR A 99 -8.89 -17.27 -8.47
N GLY A 100 -8.33 -17.10 -9.67
CA GLY A 100 -9.09 -16.75 -10.88
C GLY A 100 -9.60 -15.30 -10.90
N ILE A 101 -9.32 -14.48 -9.86
CA ILE A 101 -9.75 -13.09 -9.77
C ILE A 101 -8.80 -12.23 -10.62
N GLU A 102 -9.35 -11.37 -11.47
CA GLU A 102 -8.54 -10.39 -12.22
C GLU A 102 -7.76 -9.52 -11.24
N SER A 103 -6.44 -9.58 -11.30
CA SER A 103 -5.55 -8.87 -10.39
C SER A 103 -4.63 -7.93 -11.17
N ARG A 104 -4.51 -6.69 -10.69
CA ARG A 104 -3.69 -5.66 -11.33
C ARG A 104 -2.74 -5.02 -10.33
N ALA A 105 -1.51 -4.86 -10.75
CA ALA A 105 -0.50 -4.11 -10.01
C ALA A 105 -0.56 -2.63 -10.37
N THR A 106 -0.32 -1.80 -9.38
CA THR A 106 -0.10 -0.36 -9.50
C THR A 106 1.13 0.02 -8.70
N ILE A 107 2.21 0.37 -9.37
CA ILE A 107 3.46 0.78 -8.74
C ILE A 107 3.48 2.31 -8.69
N LEU A 108 3.37 2.87 -7.50
CA LEU A 108 3.31 4.33 -7.35
C LEU A 108 4.68 5.00 -7.53
N GLY A 109 5.76 4.34 -7.16
CA GLY A 109 7.11 4.84 -7.38
C GLY A 109 7.34 6.26 -6.86
N HIS A 110 8.07 7.05 -7.62
CA HIS A 110 8.56 8.37 -7.21
C HIS A 110 7.47 9.45 -7.06
N ILE A 111 6.26 9.27 -7.57
CA ILE A 111 5.17 10.23 -7.35
C ILE A 111 4.86 10.39 -5.86
N GLN A 112 5.17 9.40 -5.03
CA GLN A 112 5.01 9.47 -3.57
C GLN A 112 5.91 10.51 -2.91
N ARG A 113 7.00 10.92 -3.55
CA ARG A 113 7.91 11.97 -3.07
C ARG A 113 7.42 13.37 -3.40
N GLY A 114 6.45 13.49 -4.28
CA GLY A 114 5.82 14.74 -4.67
C GLY A 114 4.71 15.17 -3.71
N GLY A 115 4.11 16.31 -4.03
CA GLY A 115 2.99 16.87 -3.29
C GLY A 115 3.39 17.90 -2.24
N ARG A 116 2.38 18.47 -1.57
CA ARG A 116 2.60 19.46 -0.53
C ARG A 116 3.03 18.79 0.77
N PRO A 117 4.01 19.36 1.48
CA PRO A 117 4.39 18.87 2.80
C PRO A 117 3.20 18.99 3.77
N THR A 118 3.07 18.01 4.64
CA THR A 118 2.08 18.04 5.74
C THR A 118 2.58 18.94 6.88
N ALA A 119 1.72 19.29 7.81
CA ALA A 119 2.10 20.02 9.02
C ALA A 119 3.20 19.26 9.80
N LEU A 120 3.18 17.93 9.79
CA LEU A 120 4.20 17.09 10.43
C LEU A 120 5.56 17.22 9.72
N ASP A 121 5.58 17.19 8.39
CA ASP A 121 6.80 17.39 7.59
C ASP A 121 7.42 18.76 7.86
N ILE A 122 6.59 19.81 7.86
CA ILE A 122 7.03 21.19 8.13
C ILE A 122 7.58 21.32 9.54
N LYS A 123 6.88 20.76 10.54
CA LYS A 123 7.33 20.75 11.94
C LYS A 123 8.71 20.10 12.05
N HIS A 124 8.88 18.91 11.50
CA HIS A 124 10.16 18.19 11.59
C HIS A 124 11.29 18.94 10.89
N ALA A 125 11.03 19.47 9.69
CA ALA A 125 12.02 20.23 8.96
C ALA A 125 12.46 21.48 9.74
N SER A 126 11.51 22.21 10.34
CA SER A 126 11.80 23.40 11.16
C SER A 126 12.60 23.06 12.41
N MET A 127 12.23 21.99 13.10
CA MET A 127 12.98 21.52 14.29
C MET A 127 14.39 21.08 13.94
N MET A 128 14.57 20.35 12.83
CA MET A 128 15.89 19.91 12.36
C MET A 128 16.77 21.12 12.01
N GLY A 129 16.20 22.11 11.30
CA GLY A 129 16.93 23.35 10.98
C GLY A 129 17.38 24.12 12.22
N TYR A 130 16.51 24.25 13.21
CA TYR A 130 16.85 24.87 14.49
C TYR A 130 18.00 24.13 15.20
N LEU A 131 17.89 22.81 15.36
CA LEU A 131 18.91 22.00 16.03
C LEU A 131 20.26 22.01 15.32
N VAL A 132 20.29 22.11 13.99
CA VAL A 132 21.55 22.24 13.25
C VAL A 132 22.25 23.57 13.58
N VAL A 133 21.50 24.67 13.63
CA VAL A 133 22.07 25.98 13.98
C VAL A 133 22.56 26.02 15.43
N GLU A 134 21.86 25.39 16.36
CA GLU A 134 22.30 25.28 17.76
C GLU A 134 23.60 24.46 17.94
N ALA A 135 23.81 23.50 17.02
CA ALA A 135 24.97 22.59 17.07
C ALA A 135 26.25 23.17 16.41
N LEU A 136 26.15 24.29 15.70
CA LEU A 136 27.27 24.99 15.05
C LEU A 136 27.90 26.04 15.99
#